data_417f83f0c3040a82e2205810b53c39db
#
_entry.id   417f83f0c3040a82e2205810b53c39db
#
_cell.length_a   1.000
_cell.length_b   1.000
_cell.length_c   1.000
_cell.angle_alpha   90.00
_cell.angle_beta   90.00
_cell.angle_gamma   90.00
#
_symmetry.space_group_name_H-M   'P 1'
#
loop_
_entity.id
_entity.type
_entity.pdbx_description
1 polymer ?
#
loop_
_entity_poly.entity_id
_entity_poly.type
_entity_poly.pdbx_seq_one_letter_code
_entity_poly.pdbx_strand_id
1 'polypeptide(L)'
;MIRRPFAVLLLAALAAGTARAYPVEGYESTQIARLLAFDLAREGLLKRGTIKPGSLRRMDEVRLQLRGQKGFTLPHPDAEFSAELRQLLGADAPAYGIAVLDLSDPDRPLYAEQNGSRPQLPGSVGKIMVLLGWFQALADLYPNDIEARGRVLRDTIVTANAFIRPDDHVVPVWHPGDPKLERREIVEGDQANLWTWLDWMISASSNGAGSVVMSQLVLLKHFGKSYPVPEAQAQAWLASAPKATLQSLLSEAMFRPIRRNGLDPSQLAQGSLFTKEGKARIPGAGGSTSTPRELLHYLVLMEQGRLVDEWSSLQIKRLLYLTDIRIRYASQPALDDSAVYFKSGSLYACRPEAHFACEKYKGNVKNLMNSIAVVESEESGHSLHYLVAVLSNVLRKDSAEEHAALALRIHRLVELRQGLAQRAASGDVQPVYEQKGGLDVSVPPAEKR
;
A
#
# COMPACT_ATOMS: atom_id res chain seq x y z
N MET A 1 46.68 51.43 -26.31
CA MET A 1 46.75 50.03 -25.87
C MET A 1 45.49 49.73 -25.02
N ILE A 2 44.49 49.13 -25.64
CA ILE A 2 43.18 48.87 -25.01
C ILE A 2 43.16 47.39 -24.69
N ARG A 3 43.12 47.01 -23.43
CA ARG A 3 42.95 45.62 -22.95
C ARG A 3 41.46 45.32 -22.88
N ARG A 4 40.97 44.35 -23.67
CA ARG A 4 39.62 43.74 -23.55
C ARG A 4 39.66 42.66 -22.48
N PRO A 5 38.65 42.56 -21.61
CA PRO A 5 38.50 41.40 -20.74
C PRO A 5 37.81 40.26 -21.50
N PHE A 6 38.37 39.05 -21.40
CA PHE A 6 37.75 37.80 -21.80
C PHE A 6 36.70 37.43 -20.77
N ALA A 7 35.43 37.36 -21.21
CA ALA A 7 34.36 36.77 -20.43
C ALA A 7 34.38 35.24 -20.62
N VAL A 8 34.70 34.52 -19.55
CA VAL A 8 34.57 33.04 -19.52
C VAL A 8 33.14 32.73 -19.19
N LEU A 9 32.41 32.26 -20.20
CA LEU A 9 31.07 31.61 -20.01
C LEU A 9 31.29 30.23 -19.38
N LEU A 10 30.99 30.10 -18.08
CA LEU A 10 30.79 28.81 -17.44
C LEU A 10 29.42 28.22 -17.92
N LEU A 11 29.47 27.28 -18.84
CA LEU A 11 28.34 26.39 -19.09
C LEU A 11 28.19 25.42 -17.89
N ALA A 12 27.27 25.70 -17.01
CA ALA A 12 26.78 24.70 -16.06
C ALA A 12 25.97 23.65 -16.82
N ALA A 13 26.60 22.52 -17.12
CA ALA A 13 25.89 21.32 -17.58
C ALA A 13 25.03 20.84 -16.41
N LEU A 14 23.73 21.12 -16.45
CA LEU A 14 22.74 20.44 -15.65
C LEU A 14 22.76 18.97 -16.08
N ALA A 15 23.47 18.14 -15.34
CA ALA A 15 23.30 16.69 -15.41
C ALA A 15 21.89 16.40 -14.89
N ALA A 16 20.93 16.21 -15.81
CA ALA A 16 19.66 15.58 -15.51
C ALA A 16 19.98 14.13 -15.06
N GLY A 17 20.18 13.96 -13.76
CA GLY A 17 20.30 12.66 -13.14
C GLY A 17 18.95 11.95 -13.31
N THR A 18 18.96 10.85 -14.04
CA THR A 18 17.82 9.95 -14.15
C THR A 18 17.38 9.57 -12.73
N ALA A 19 16.25 10.09 -12.30
CA ALA A 19 15.63 9.77 -11.03
C ALA A 19 15.34 8.27 -10.99
N ARG A 20 15.81 7.58 -9.95
CA ARG A 20 15.58 6.15 -9.73
C ARG A 20 14.84 5.96 -8.41
N ALA A 21 13.82 5.14 -8.46
CA ALA A 21 12.74 5.05 -7.50
C ALA A 21 13.04 4.33 -6.18
N TYR A 22 12.90 5.03 -5.13
CA TYR A 22 12.44 4.65 -3.77
C TYR A 22 12.40 5.91 -2.91
N PRO A 23 11.53 6.01 -1.88
CA PRO A 23 11.61 7.12 -0.95
C PRO A 23 12.94 7.00 -0.20
N VAL A 24 13.83 7.91 -0.50
CA VAL A 24 15.18 7.95 0.04
C VAL A 24 15.34 9.02 1.11
N GLU A 25 14.25 9.63 1.50
CA GLU A 25 14.21 10.66 2.55
C GLU A 25 12.96 10.46 3.43
N GLY A 26 12.85 11.22 4.51
CA GLY A 26 11.75 11.11 5.47
C GLY A 26 12.22 10.65 6.84
N TYR A 27 13.52 10.41 7.00
CA TYR A 27 14.10 10.08 8.31
C TYR A 27 13.87 11.19 9.33
N GLU A 28 14.10 12.46 8.99
CA GLU A 28 13.94 13.57 9.91
C GLU A 28 12.54 13.67 10.52
N SER A 29 11.52 13.43 9.72
CA SER A 29 10.12 13.51 10.16
C SER A 29 9.61 12.26 10.86
N THR A 30 10.15 11.07 10.52
CA THR A 30 9.63 9.78 11.00
C THR A 30 10.58 9.03 11.92
N GLN A 31 11.89 9.28 11.82
CA GLN A 31 12.96 8.50 12.45
C GLN A 31 12.93 7.00 12.08
N ILE A 32 12.43 6.69 10.87
CA ILE A 32 12.51 5.32 10.31
C ILE A 32 13.95 5.08 9.86
N ALA A 33 14.71 4.34 10.64
CA ALA A 33 16.17 4.21 10.49
C ALA A 33 16.62 3.72 9.10
N ARG A 34 15.84 2.84 8.45
CA ARG A 34 16.19 2.37 7.10
C ARG A 34 16.19 3.49 6.03
N LEU A 35 15.44 4.56 6.24
CA LEU A 35 15.42 5.70 5.31
C LEU A 35 16.75 6.45 5.38
N LEU A 36 17.31 6.64 6.58
CA LEU A 36 18.66 7.17 6.74
C LEU A 36 19.72 6.24 6.11
N ALA A 37 19.57 4.92 6.28
CA ALA A 37 20.47 3.95 5.64
C ALA A 37 20.46 4.08 4.09
N PHE A 38 19.30 4.34 3.49
CA PHE A 38 19.20 4.58 2.05
C PHE A 38 19.86 5.88 1.62
N ASP A 39 19.72 6.98 2.39
CA ASP A 39 20.40 8.25 2.13
C ASP A 39 21.92 8.07 2.17
N LEU A 40 22.43 7.45 3.23
CA LEU A 40 23.87 7.17 3.38
C LEU A 40 24.40 6.25 2.25
N ALA A 41 23.60 5.27 1.82
CA ALA A 41 23.97 4.40 0.71
C ALA A 41 24.01 5.14 -0.64
N ARG A 42 23.14 6.14 -0.81
CA ARG A 42 23.14 7.02 -1.99
C ARG A 42 24.40 7.90 -2.03
N GLU A 43 24.84 8.38 -0.88
CA GLU A 43 26.06 9.18 -0.72
C GLU A 43 27.33 8.32 -0.78
N GLY A 44 27.22 7.01 -0.87
CA GLY A 44 28.36 6.09 -0.89
C GLY A 44 28.99 5.82 0.47
N LEU A 45 28.35 6.27 1.55
CA LEU A 45 28.78 6.07 2.94
C LEU A 45 28.35 4.73 3.50
N LEU A 46 27.38 4.08 2.88
CA LEU A 46 26.95 2.72 3.18
C LEU A 46 27.00 1.85 1.94
N LYS A 47 27.23 0.54 2.13
CA LYS A 47 27.19 -0.43 1.04
C LYS A 47 25.79 -0.41 0.42
N ARG A 48 25.68 -0.09 -0.85
CA ARG A 48 24.41 -0.07 -1.59
C ARG A 48 23.70 -1.42 -1.45
N GLY A 49 22.54 -1.44 -0.79
CA GLY A 49 21.52 -2.43 -1.04
C GLY A 49 21.00 -2.26 -2.47
N THR A 50 20.46 -3.32 -3.08
CA THR A 50 19.85 -3.22 -4.41
C THR A 50 18.61 -2.33 -4.30
N ILE A 51 18.72 -1.09 -4.78
CA ILE A 51 17.57 -0.20 -4.96
C ILE A 51 16.85 -0.72 -6.21
N LYS A 52 15.64 -1.23 -6.06
CA LYS A 52 14.84 -1.73 -7.19
C LYS A 52 14.27 -0.58 -8.02
N PRO A 53 13.99 -0.79 -9.32
CA PRO A 53 13.38 0.23 -10.17
C PRO A 53 12.03 0.72 -9.63
N GLY A 54 11.66 1.93 -9.98
CA GLY A 54 10.44 2.59 -9.58
C GLY A 54 10.64 4.10 -9.45
N SER A 55 9.62 4.94 -9.68
CA SER A 55 9.74 6.39 -9.62
C SER A 55 10.14 6.90 -8.23
N LEU A 56 11.20 7.69 -8.17
CA LEU A 56 11.74 8.30 -6.96
C LEU A 56 11.06 9.62 -6.68
N ARG A 57 9.83 9.55 -6.18
CA ARG A 57 9.28 10.73 -5.51
C ARG A 57 9.91 10.86 -4.15
N ARG A 58 10.29 12.07 -3.81
CA ARG A 58 10.62 12.44 -2.44
C ARG A 58 9.35 12.37 -1.60
N MET A 59 9.49 12.15 -0.29
CA MET A 59 8.32 12.08 0.61
C MET A 59 7.51 13.38 0.62
N ASP A 60 8.18 14.53 0.39
CA ASP A 60 7.54 15.83 0.26
C ASP A 60 6.90 16.06 -1.11
N GLU A 61 7.17 15.23 -2.12
CA GLU A 61 6.53 15.25 -3.44
C GLU A 61 5.26 14.38 -3.51
N VAL A 62 5.04 13.52 -2.53
CA VAL A 62 3.80 12.75 -2.43
C VAL A 62 2.63 13.71 -2.17
N ARG A 63 1.64 13.71 -3.07
CA ARG A 63 0.45 14.59 -3.03
C ARG A 63 -0.83 13.78 -2.98
N LEU A 64 -1.88 14.41 -2.49
CA LEU A 64 -3.25 13.91 -2.57
C LEU A 64 -3.89 14.50 -3.82
N GLN A 65 -4.16 13.69 -4.81
CA GLN A 65 -4.55 14.17 -6.15
C GLN A 65 -5.98 14.68 -6.24
N LEU A 66 -6.86 14.29 -5.30
CA LEU A 66 -8.24 14.78 -5.21
C LEU A 66 -8.46 15.79 -4.08
N ARG A 67 -7.40 16.41 -3.55
CA ARG A 67 -7.44 17.32 -2.40
C ARG A 67 -8.46 18.47 -2.58
N GLY A 68 -8.58 19.03 -3.76
CA GLY A 68 -9.52 20.10 -4.09
C GLY A 68 -10.95 19.61 -4.35
N GLN A 69 -11.16 18.31 -4.51
CA GLN A 69 -12.42 17.71 -4.98
C GLN A 69 -13.15 16.96 -3.86
N LYS A 70 -13.40 17.64 -2.74
CA LYS A 70 -14.06 17.03 -1.57
C LYS A 70 -15.46 16.47 -1.84
N GLY A 71 -16.14 16.97 -2.86
CA GLY A 71 -17.44 16.48 -3.31
C GLY A 71 -17.38 15.34 -4.33
N PHE A 72 -16.18 14.94 -4.78
CA PHE A 72 -16.05 13.82 -5.70
C PHE A 72 -16.58 12.54 -5.07
N THR A 73 -17.41 11.84 -5.80
CA THR A 73 -17.91 10.49 -5.46
C THR A 73 -17.58 9.55 -6.59
N LEU A 74 -17.42 8.26 -6.25
CA LEU A 74 -17.16 7.24 -7.27
C LEU A 74 -18.28 7.28 -8.32
N PRO A 75 -17.96 7.49 -9.61
CA PRO A 75 -18.98 7.53 -10.66
C PRO A 75 -19.66 6.16 -10.84
N HIS A 76 -20.75 6.12 -11.60
CA HIS A 76 -21.30 4.84 -12.03
C HIS A 76 -20.28 4.08 -12.90
N PRO A 77 -20.23 2.74 -12.80
CA PRO A 77 -19.37 1.96 -13.66
C PRO A 77 -19.66 2.24 -15.15
N ASP A 78 -18.63 2.61 -15.88
CA ASP A 78 -18.69 2.72 -17.34
C ASP A 78 -18.82 1.31 -17.95
N ALA A 79 -19.79 1.12 -18.84
CA ALA A 79 -20.15 -0.18 -19.35
C ALA A 79 -19.05 -0.73 -20.30
N GLU A 80 -18.47 0.12 -21.15
CA GLU A 80 -17.43 -0.25 -22.09
C GLU A 80 -16.14 -0.59 -21.36
N PHE A 81 -15.68 0.30 -20.48
CA PHE A 81 -14.48 0.07 -19.68
C PHE A 81 -14.61 -1.17 -18.78
N SER A 82 -15.80 -1.42 -18.22
CA SER A 82 -16.05 -2.65 -17.45
C SER A 82 -16.07 -3.90 -18.33
N ALA A 83 -16.51 -3.82 -19.58
CA ALA A 83 -16.45 -4.92 -20.53
C ALA A 83 -15.01 -5.23 -20.94
N GLU A 84 -14.21 -4.20 -21.25
CA GLU A 84 -12.80 -4.34 -21.57
C GLU A 84 -12.02 -4.92 -20.37
N LEU A 85 -12.28 -4.42 -19.15
CA LEU A 85 -11.67 -4.95 -17.93
C LEU A 85 -11.99 -6.44 -17.74
N ARG A 86 -13.22 -6.84 -18.01
CA ARG A 86 -13.64 -8.26 -17.96
C ARG A 86 -12.95 -9.10 -19.02
N GLN A 87 -12.75 -8.55 -20.22
CA GLN A 87 -12.03 -9.22 -21.32
C GLN A 87 -10.57 -9.50 -20.93
N LEU A 88 -9.90 -8.59 -20.20
CA LEU A 88 -8.53 -8.81 -19.70
C LEU A 88 -8.42 -10.01 -18.76
N LEU A 89 -9.49 -10.36 -18.06
CA LEU A 89 -9.54 -11.49 -17.12
C LEU A 89 -9.83 -12.83 -17.80
N GLY A 90 -10.34 -12.82 -19.03
CA GLY A 90 -10.64 -14.01 -19.83
C GLY A 90 -11.56 -15.00 -19.09
N ALA A 91 -11.24 -16.29 -19.18
CA ALA A 91 -11.99 -17.36 -18.54
C ALA A 91 -11.98 -17.31 -17.01
N ASP A 92 -11.01 -16.65 -16.40
CA ASP A 92 -10.88 -16.53 -14.95
C ASP A 92 -11.73 -15.37 -14.37
N ALA A 93 -12.40 -14.56 -15.20
CA ALA A 93 -13.21 -13.41 -14.75
C ALA A 93 -14.18 -13.72 -13.60
N PRO A 94 -14.86 -14.89 -13.52
CA PRO A 94 -15.70 -15.24 -12.38
C PRO A 94 -14.92 -15.36 -11.05
N ALA A 95 -13.62 -15.64 -11.08
CA ALA A 95 -12.78 -15.78 -9.90
C ALA A 95 -12.21 -14.45 -9.39
N TYR A 96 -12.41 -13.35 -10.13
CA TYR A 96 -11.96 -12.02 -9.79
C TYR A 96 -13.08 -11.12 -9.27
N GLY A 97 -12.75 -10.31 -8.26
CA GLY A 97 -13.41 -9.06 -7.94
C GLY A 97 -12.42 -7.93 -8.21
N ILE A 98 -12.79 -6.94 -9.03
CA ILE A 98 -11.89 -5.86 -9.45
C ILE A 98 -12.63 -4.54 -9.54
N ALA A 99 -11.95 -3.46 -9.19
CA ALA A 99 -12.42 -2.09 -9.35
C ALA A 99 -11.24 -1.21 -9.78
N VAL A 100 -11.41 -0.43 -10.83
CA VAL A 100 -10.41 0.48 -11.39
C VAL A 100 -11.04 1.86 -11.56
N LEU A 101 -10.39 2.90 -11.06
CA LEU A 101 -10.76 4.29 -11.26
C LEU A 101 -9.61 5.01 -11.96
N ASP A 102 -9.84 5.43 -13.18
CA ASP A 102 -8.93 6.25 -13.96
C ASP A 102 -9.21 7.73 -13.67
N LEU A 103 -8.21 8.42 -13.16
CA LEU A 103 -8.18 9.84 -12.83
C LEU A 103 -7.17 10.62 -13.67
N SER A 104 -6.65 10.02 -14.75
CA SER A 104 -5.66 10.67 -15.61
C SER A 104 -6.22 11.92 -16.28
N ASP A 105 -7.53 11.96 -16.57
CA ASP A 105 -8.29 13.16 -16.85
C ASP A 105 -9.21 13.47 -15.65
N PRO A 106 -8.81 14.39 -14.76
CA PRO A 106 -9.58 14.66 -13.55
C PRO A 106 -10.97 15.29 -13.80
N ASP A 107 -11.21 15.84 -14.99
CA ASP A 107 -12.51 16.40 -15.39
C ASP A 107 -13.45 15.31 -15.92
N ARG A 108 -12.91 14.15 -16.31
CA ARG A 108 -13.66 13.01 -16.86
C ARG A 108 -13.20 11.70 -16.24
N PRO A 109 -13.35 11.50 -14.94
CA PRO A 109 -12.95 10.26 -14.27
C PRO A 109 -13.77 9.08 -14.80
N LEU A 110 -13.10 7.97 -15.10
CA LEU A 110 -13.72 6.73 -15.59
C LEU A 110 -13.60 5.62 -14.56
N TYR A 111 -14.70 4.96 -14.27
CA TYR A 111 -14.75 3.86 -13.32
C TYR A 111 -15.20 2.57 -14.00
N ALA A 112 -14.45 1.49 -13.76
CA ALA A 112 -14.80 0.14 -14.20
C ALA A 112 -14.79 -0.84 -13.04
N GLU A 113 -15.68 -1.83 -13.08
CA GLU A 113 -15.65 -2.93 -12.11
C GLU A 113 -16.11 -4.26 -12.71
N GLN A 114 -15.57 -5.33 -12.10
CA GLN A 114 -16.07 -6.70 -12.25
C GLN A 114 -16.25 -7.28 -10.85
N ASN A 115 -17.46 -7.72 -10.50
CA ASN A 115 -17.80 -8.23 -9.17
C ASN A 115 -17.37 -7.25 -8.03
N GLY A 116 -17.59 -5.94 -8.20
CA GLY A 116 -17.10 -4.89 -7.30
C GLY A 116 -17.60 -5.00 -5.86
N SER A 117 -18.76 -5.61 -5.63
CA SER A 117 -19.33 -5.85 -4.30
C SER A 117 -19.07 -7.27 -3.74
N ARG A 118 -18.28 -8.10 -4.44
CA ARG A 118 -18.00 -9.47 -3.99
C ARG A 118 -17.10 -9.46 -2.75
N PRO A 119 -17.53 -10.03 -1.61
CA PRO A 119 -16.73 -10.03 -0.40
C PRO A 119 -15.64 -11.10 -0.47
N GLN A 120 -14.46 -10.76 0.07
CA GLN A 120 -13.34 -11.66 0.24
C GLN A 120 -12.56 -11.32 1.51
N LEU A 121 -11.90 -12.29 2.12
CA LEU A 121 -10.96 -12.05 3.22
C LEU A 121 -9.82 -11.12 2.73
N PRO A 122 -9.54 -10.00 3.42
CA PRO A 122 -8.57 -9.01 2.95
C PRO A 122 -7.12 -9.52 3.00
N GLY A 123 -6.82 -10.54 3.81
CA GLY A 123 -5.45 -10.89 4.11
C GLY A 123 -4.67 -9.68 4.64
N SER A 124 -3.44 -9.50 4.21
CA SER A 124 -2.62 -8.35 4.64
C SER A 124 -3.05 -6.99 4.06
N VAL A 125 -4.00 -6.94 3.10
CA VAL A 125 -4.62 -5.66 2.71
C VAL A 125 -5.38 -5.07 3.90
N GLY A 126 -5.89 -5.90 4.81
CA GLY A 126 -6.54 -5.46 6.05
C GLY A 126 -5.68 -4.55 6.94
N LYS A 127 -4.37 -4.51 6.75
CA LYS A 127 -3.45 -3.63 7.49
C LYS A 127 -3.69 -2.14 7.22
N ILE A 128 -4.32 -1.78 6.10
CA ILE A 128 -4.72 -0.38 5.85
C ILE A 128 -5.79 0.10 6.84
N MET A 129 -6.64 -0.80 7.33
CA MET A 129 -7.64 -0.47 8.35
C MET A 129 -6.99 -0.25 9.72
N VAL A 130 -5.85 -0.89 9.98
CA VAL A 130 -5.05 -0.61 11.19
C VAL A 130 -4.47 0.79 11.12
N LEU A 131 -3.99 1.24 9.94
CA LEU A 131 -3.58 2.63 9.73
C LEU A 131 -4.72 3.59 10.01
N LEU A 132 -5.91 3.34 9.45
CA LEU A 132 -7.10 4.16 9.70
C LEU A 132 -7.41 4.25 11.19
N GLY A 133 -7.35 3.13 11.91
CA GLY A 133 -7.54 3.08 13.36
C GLY A 133 -6.55 3.96 14.13
N TRP A 134 -5.27 3.88 13.78
CA TRP A 134 -4.21 4.68 14.39
C TRP A 134 -4.40 6.18 14.16
N PHE A 135 -4.54 6.60 12.90
CA PHE A 135 -4.66 8.01 12.57
C PHE A 135 -5.96 8.61 13.11
N GLN A 136 -7.05 7.84 13.16
CA GLN A 136 -8.29 8.28 13.81
C GLN A 136 -8.11 8.45 15.33
N ALA A 137 -7.46 7.50 16.00
CA ALA A 137 -7.22 7.60 17.45
C ALA A 137 -6.33 8.80 17.80
N LEU A 138 -5.29 9.06 17.01
CA LEU A 138 -4.44 10.24 17.16
C LEU A 138 -5.21 11.54 16.92
N ALA A 139 -6.06 11.59 15.90
CA ALA A 139 -6.90 12.76 15.62
C ALA A 139 -7.93 13.01 16.73
N ASP A 140 -8.47 11.96 17.33
CA ASP A 140 -9.41 12.07 18.45
C ASP A 140 -8.73 12.64 19.72
N LEU A 141 -7.47 12.27 19.97
CA LEU A 141 -6.70 12.75 21.14
C LEU A 141 -6.10 14.15 20.92
N TYR A 142 -5.67 14.44 19.70
CA TYR A 142 -4.97 15.67 19.33
C TYR A 142 -5.60 16.29 18.07
N PRO A 143 -6.86 16.76 18.14
CA PRO A 143 -7.60 17.21 16.95
C PRO A 143 -6.94 18.36 16.20
N ASN A 144 -6.31 19.29 16.93
CA ASN A 144 -5.70 20.50 16.39
C ASN A 144 -4.17 20.55 16.53
N ASP A 145 -3.54 19.46 16.99
CA ASP A 145 -2.09 19.39 17.21
C ASP A 145 -1.48 18.23 16.40
N ILE A 146 -1.20 18.52 15.13
CA ILE A 146 -0.56 17.58 14.19
C ILE A 146 0.83 17.19 14.69
N GLU A 147 1.57 18.12 15.29
CA GLU A 147 2.90 17.86 15.80
C GLU A 147 2.86 16.88 16.98
N ALA A 148 1.86 16.99 17.88
CA ALA A 148 1.67 15.99 18.93
C ALA A 148 1.38 14.60 18.35
N ARG A 149 0.57 14.49 17.29
CA ARG A 149 0.35 13.20 16.60
C ARG A 149 1.64 12.63 16.04
N GLY A 150 2.46 13.48 15.39
CA GLY A 150 3.78 13.12 14.86
C GLY A 150 4.74 12.67 15.96
N ARG A 151 4.78 13.39 17.10
CA ARG A 151 5.61 13.03 18.26
C ARG A 151 5.22 11.67 18.84
N VAL A 152 3.95 11.37 19.00
CA VAL A 152 3.52 10.03 19.48
C VAL A 152 4.09 8.93 18.61
N LEU A 153 4.05 9.09 17.29
CA LEU A 153 4.55 8.06 16.36
C LEU A 153 6.09 8.00 16.31
N ARG A 154 6.76 9.15 16.43
CA ARG A 154 8.22 9.26 16.33
C ARG A 154 8.93 8.89 17.62
N ASP A 155 8.41 9.33 18.76
CA ASP A 155 9.12 9.31 20.03
C ASP A 155 8.72 8.11 20.91
N THR A 156 7.62 7.39 20.59
CA THR A 156 7.23 6.18 21.29
C THR A 156 8.04 4.98 20.79
N ILE A 157 8.96 4.51 21.62
CA ILE A 157 9.72 3.28 21.37
C ILE A 157 8.92 2.07 21.87
N VAL A 158 8.75 1.08 21.03
CA VAL A 158 8.04 -0.16 21.32
C VAL A 158 9.00 -1.33 21.20
N THR A 159 9.02 -2.19 22.22
CA THR A 159 9.81 -3.43 22.23
C THR A 159 8.97 -4.59 21.71
N ALA A 160 9.56 -5.40 20.84
CA ALA A 160 8.97 -6.64 20.35
C ALA A 160 8.77 -7.63 21.50
N ASN A 161 7.57 -8.20 21.58
CA ASN A 161 7.18 -9.19 22.57
C ASN A 161 6.52 -10.40 21.90
N ALA A 162 5.95 -11.33 22.66
CA ALA A 162 5.31 -12.54 22.14
C ALA A 162 4.24 -12.29 21.05
N PHE A 163 3.67 -11.08 20.94
CA PHE A 163 2.70 -10.76 19.88
C PHE A 163 3.25 -10.90 18.46
N ILE A 164 4.58 -10.93 18.27
CA ILE A 164 5.18 -11.12 16.95
C ILE A 164 5.01 -12.54 16.39
N ARG A 165 4.62 -13.55 17.19
CA ARG A 165 4.71 -14.97 16.83
C ARG A 165 3.37 -15.65 16.48
N PRO A 166 3.41 -16.62 15.53
CA PRO A 166 4.47 -16.83 14.54
C PRO A 166 4.38 -15.81 13.43
N ASP A 167 5.53 -15.43 12.86
CA ASP A 167 5.63 -14.63 11.65
C ASP A 167 6.94 -14.98 10.90
N ASP A 168 6.86 -15.22 9.60
CA ASP A 168 7.95 -15.55 8.69
C ASP A 168 8.35 -14.38 7.77
N HIS A 169 7.76 -13.21 7.99
CA HIS A 169 8.09 -12.02 7.22
C HIS A 169 9.42 -11.44 7.70
N VAL A 170 10.27 -11.11 6.73
CA VAL A 170 11.51 -10.37 6.98
C VAL A 170 11.26 -8.87 6.83
N VAL A 171 11.85 -8.10 7.72
CA VAL A 171 11.77 -6.62 7.73
C VAL A 171 13.16 -6.01 7.55
N PRO A 172 13.26 -4.81 6.98
CA PRO A 172 14.54 -4.09 6.93
C PRO A 172 14.90 -3.56 8.31
N VAL A 173 16.04 -3.96 8.83
CA VAL A 173 16.60 -3.52 10.12
C VAL A 173 17.95 -2.86 9.87
N TRP A 174 18.13 -1.69 10.44
CA TRP A 174 19.39 -0.96 10.41
C TRP A 174 19.46 -0.02 11.62
N HIS A 175 20.63 0.08 12.22
CA HIS A 175 20.92 1.04 13.28
C HIS A 175 22.09 1.92 12.87
N PRO A 176 22.15 3.17 13.33
CA PRO A 176 23.31 4.04 13.09
C PRO A 176 24.61 3.36 13.50
N GLY A 177 25.53 3.21 12.53
CA GLY A 177 26.80 2.51 12.71
C GLY A 177 26.84 1.09 12.12
N ASP A 178 25.71 0.50 11.76
CA ASP A 178 25.69 -0.79 11.07
C ASP A 178 26.30 -0.65 9.66
N PRO A 179 27.18 -1.62 9.24
CA PRO A 179 27.85 -1.54 7.94
C PRO A 179 26.93 -1.80 6.74
N LYS A 180 25.73 -2.33 6.98
CA LYS A 180 24.73 -2.64 5.94
C LYS A 180 23.35 -2.73 6.55
N LEU A 181 22.34 -2.48 5.72
CA LEU A 181 20.95 -2.78 6.04
C LEU A 181 20.74 -4.30 5.96
N GLU A 182 20.19 -4.89 7.00
CA GLU A 182 19.83 -6.31 7.06
C GLU A 182 18.33 -6.51 6.79
N ARG A 183 17.99 -7.68 6.27
CA ARG A 183 16.61 -8.16 6.17
C ARG A 183 16.50 -9.45 6.97
N ARG A 184 15.76 -9.41 8.06
CA ARG A 184 15.56 -10.54 8.97
C ARG A 184 14.18 -10.51 9.59
N GLU A 185 13.77 -11.63 10.17
CA GLU A 185 12.58 -11.67 11.02
C GLU A 185 12.74 -10.77 12.24
N ILE A 186 11.62 -10.26 12.75
CA ILE A 186 11.57 -9.54 14.03
C ILE A 186 11.74 -10.57 15.15
N VAL A 187 12.64 -10.28 16.09
CA VAL A 187 12.85 -11.11 17.28
C VAL A 187 12.39 -10.38 18.54
N GLU A 188 12.03 -11.13 19.58
CA GLU A 188 11.67 -10.52 20.88
C GLU A 188 12.85 -9.70 21.41
N GLY A 189 12.56 -8.50 21.89
CA GLY A 189 13.54 -7.53 22.34
C GLY A 189 13.94 -6.50 21.27
N ASP A 190 13.61 -6.69 20.00
CA ASP A 190 13.81 -5.65 18.98
C ASP A 190 13.04 -4.38 19.35
N GLN A 191 13.70 -3.24 19.24
CA GLN A 191 13.13 -1.94 19.57
C GLN A 191 13.07 -1.03 18.36
N ALA A 192 11.93 -0.36 18.19
CA ALA A 192 11.75 0.65 17.15
C ALA A 192 10.66 1.64 17.57
N ASN A 193 10.64 2.82 16.94
CA ASN A 193 9.54 3.74 17.12
C ASN A 193 8.27 3.28 16.39
N LEU A 194 7.13 3.84 16.72
CA LEU A 194 5.85 3.44 16.11
C LEU A 194 5.81 3.64 14.61
N TRP A 195 6.47 4.68 14.06
CA TRP A 195 6.59 4.85 12.61
C TRP A 195 7.26 3.66 11.93
N THR A 196 8.33 3.14 12.52
CA THR A 196 9.03 1.95 12.01
C THR A 196 8.15 0.70 12.10
N TRP A 197 7.38 0.54 13.19
CA TRP A 197 6.43 -0.57 13.33
C TRP A 197 5.30 -0.49 12.29
N LEU A 198 4.77 0.72 12.01
CA LEU A 198 3.78 0.94 10.95
C LEU A 198 4.39 0.66 9.57
N ASP A 199 5.63 1.07 9.34
CA ASP A 199 6.36 0.78 8.11
C ASP A 199 6.56 -0.73 7.93
N TRP A 200 7.07 -1.46 8.92
CA TRP A 200 7.23 -2.92 8.84
C TRP A 200 5.90 -3.64 8.60
N MET A 201 4.82 -3.16 9.20
CA MET A 201 3.48 -3.70 8.96
C MET A 201 3.03 -3.50 7.51
N ILE A 202 3.30 -2.36 6.90
CA ILE A 202 2.82 -2.02 5.56
C ILE A 202 3.82 -2.44 4.49
N SER A 203 5.06 -1.98 4.55
CA SER A 203 6.06 -2.16 3.49
C SER A 203 6.57 -3.59 3.39
N ALA A 204 6.89 -4.22 4.51
CA ALA A 204 7.32 -5.62 4.59
C ALA A 204 6.16 -6.59 4.79
N SER A 205 4.97 -6.06 5.08
CA SER A 205 3.78 -6.87 5.36
C SER A 205 3.89 -7.79 6.59
N SER A 206 4.77 -7.50 7.56
CA SER A 206 4.96 -8.32 8.77
C SER A 206 3.64 -8.45 9.56
N ASN A 207 3.28 -9.69 9.88
CA ASN A 207 2.15 -10.02 10.74
C ASN A 207 2.47 -9.73 12.20
N GLY A 208 3.73 -9.96 12.58
CA GLY A 208 4.26 -9.63 13.90
C GLY A 208 4.14 -8.15 14.17
N ALA A 209 4.65 -7.31 13.26
CA ALA A 209 4.50 -5.85 13.37
C ALA A 209 3.03 -5.44 13.41
N GLY A 210 2.17 -6.03 12.58
CA GLY A 210 0.73 -5.77 12.60
C GLY A 210 0.08 -6.06 13.93
N SER A 211 0.43 -7.18 14.58
CA SER A 211 -0.11 -7.53 15.89
C SER A 211 0.41 -6.63 17.02
N VAL A 212 1.69 -6.25 16.97
CA VAL A 212 2.28 -5.28 17.91
C VAL A 212 1.58 -3.93 17.77
N VAL A 213 1.46 -3.41 16.56
CA VAL A 213 0.79 -2.12 16.28
C VAL A 213 -0.66 -2.14 16.76
N MET A 214 -1.40 -3.23 16.55
CA MET A 214 -2.78 -3.35 17.05
C MET A 214 -2.84 -3.41 18.57
N SER A 215 -1.89 -4.07 19.23
CA SER A 215 -1.82 -4.08 20.71
C SER A 215 -1.51 -2.69 21.27
N GLN A 216 -0.61 -1.94 20.62
CA GLN A 216 -0.32 -0.55 20.99
C GLN A 216 -1.53 0.37 20.75
N LEU A 217 -2.33 0.13 19.72
CA LEU A 217 -3.56 0.86 19.48
C LEU A 217 -4.61 0.60 20.60
N VAL A 218 -4.70 -0.62 21.10
CA VAL A 218 -5.53 -0.95 22.27
C VAL A 218 -5.04 -0.22 23.52
N LEU A 219 -3.71 -0.14 23.73
CA LEU A 219 -3.12 0.64 24.82
C LEU A 219 -3.42 2.14 24.69
N LEU A 220 -3.26 2.70 23.49
CA LEU A 220 -3.59 4.11 23.19
C LEU A 220 -5.07 4.41 23.50
N LYS A 221 -5.98 3.51 23.12
CA LYS A 221 -7.42 3.64 23.43
C LYS A 221 -7.71 3.57 24.91
N HIS A 222 -6.96 2.77 25.67
CA HIS A 222 -7.13 2.64 27.11
C HIS A 222 -6.55 3.82 27.90
N PHE A 223 -5.28 4.18 27.62
CA PHE A 223 -4.56 5.20 28.40
C PHE A 223 -4.82 6.63 27.89
N GLY A 224 -5.35 6.80 26.69
CA GLY A 224 -5.65 8.11 26.11
C GLY A 224 -4.41 9.00 26.07
N LYS A 225 -4.51 10.23 26.59
CA LYS A 225 -3.41 11.20 26.62
C LYS A 225 -2.24 10.80 27.53
N SER A 226 -2.41 9.81 28.39
CA SER A 226 -1.31 9.26 29.20
C SER A 226 -0.44 8.27 28.43
N TYR A 227 -0.84 7.89 27.21
CA TYR A 227 -0.02 7.05 26.33
C TYR A 227 1.10 7.90 25.68
N PRO A 228 2.35 7.40 25.58
CA PRO A 228 2.82 6.09 26.03
C PRO A 228 3.02 6.03 27.55
N VAL A 229 2.78 4.85 28.10
CA VAL A 229 3.10 4.54 29.50
C VAL A 229 4.38 3.69 29.57
N PRO A 230 5.05 3.60 30.74
CA PRO A 230 6.19 2.71 30.93
C PRO A 230 5.88 1.29 30.45
N GLU A 231 6.82 0.64 29.77
CA GLU A 231 6.61 -0.69 29.19
C GLU A 231 6.12 -1.72 30.20
N ALA A 232 6.69 -1.74 31.41
CA ALA A 232 6.25 -2.63 32.47
C ALA A 232 4.77 -2.43 32.83
N GLN A 233 4.28 -1.18 32.85
CA GLN A 233 2.87 -0.86 33.10
C GLN A 233 1.98 -1.34 31.94
N ALA A 234 2.40 -1.11 30.70
CA ALA A 234 1.68 -1.56 29.51
C ALA A 234 1.55 -3.08 29.48
N GLN A 235 2.65 -3.80 29.72
CA GLN A 235 2.68 -5.26 29.77
C GLN A 235 1.84 -5.83 30.93
N ALA A 236 1.96 -5.27 32.13
CA ALA A 236 1.15 -5.67 33.28
C ALA A 236 -0.35 -5.50 33.02
N TRP A 237 -0.74 -4.37 32.41
CA TRP A 237 -2.14 -4.13 32.06
C TRP A 237 -2.62 -5.10 30.97
N LEU A 238 -1.86 -5.26 29.87
CA LEU A 238 -2.20 -6.24 28.83
C LEU A 238 -2.31 -7.66 29.41
N ALA A 239 -1.48 -8.05 30.37
CA ALA A 239 -1.51 -9.37 30.98
C ALA A 239 -2.73 -9.57 31.89
N SER A 240 -3.18 -8.54 32.63
CA SER A 240 -4.24 -8.64 33.64
C SER A 240 -5.63 -8.25 33.14
N ALA A 241 -5.74 -7.40 32.10
CA ALA A 241 -7.01 -6.91 31.60
C ALA A 241 -7.94 -8.06 31.16
N PRO A 242 -9.24 -8.00 31.50
CA PRO A 242 -10.20 -9.00 31.05
C PRO A 242 -10.26 -9.08 29.52
N LYS A 243 -10.38 -10.29 28.97
CA LYS A 243 -10.47 -10.50 27.52
C LYS A 243 -11.60 -9.73 26.87
N ALA A 244 -12.74 -9.61 27.54
CA ALA A 244 -13.88 -8.82 27.06
C ALA A 244 -13.55 -7.32 26.95
N THR A 245 -12.78 -6.75 27.87
CA THR A 245 -12.30 -5.37 27.81
C THR A 245 -11.37 -5.17 26.62
N LEU A 246 -10.39 -6.06 26.44
CA LEU A 246 -9.47 -6.00 25.30
C LEU A 246 -10.20 -6.11 23.96
N GLN A 247 -11.19 -7.02 23.87
CA GLN A 247 -12.02 -7.19 22.67
C GLN A 247 -12.85 -5.94 22.37
N SER A 248 -13.45 -5.32 23.41
CA SER A 248 -14.24 -4.09 23.25
C SER A 248 -13.38 -2.92 22.75
N LEU A 249 -12.20 -2.72 23.33
CA LEU A 249 -11.25 -1.69 22.90
C LEU A 249 -10.75 -1.92 21.47
N LEU A 250 -10.48 -3.19 21.12
CA LEU A 250 -10.13 -3.55 19.76
C LEU A 250 -11.27 -3.25 18.78
N SER A 251 -12.52 -3.58 19.16
CA SER A 251 -13.71 -3.28 18.37
C SER A 251 -13.87 -1.79 18.13
N GLU A 252 -13.72 -0.99 19.18
CA GLU A 252 -13.78 0.47 19.06
C GLU A 252 -12.65 1.00 18.16
N ALA A 253 -11.44 0.48 18.31
CA ALA A 253 -10.27 0.92 17.56
C ALA A 253 -10.35 0.57 16.08
N MET A 254 -11.01 -0.52 15.70
CA MET A 254 -11.01 -1.03 14.34
C MET A 254 -12.30 -0.72 13.55
N PHE A 255 -13.49 -0.80 14.17
CA PHE A 255 -14.75 -0.64 13.45
C PHE A 255 -15.34 0.77 13.51
N ARG A 256 -15.11 1.51 14.61
CA ARG A 256 -15.58 2.90 14.71
C ARG A 256 -14.95 3.83 13.67
N PRO A 257 -13.61 3.77 13.42
CA PRO A 257 -12.98 4.57 12.37
C PRO A 257 -13.55 4.31 10.98
N ILE A 258 -13.86 3.06 10.63
CA ILE A 258 -14.46 2.70 9.34
C ILE A 258 -15.78 3.46 9.17
N ARG A 259 -16.72 3.31 10.09
CA ARG A 259 -18.03 4.01 10.03
C ARG A 259 -17.89 5.53 10.04
N ARG A 260 -16.98 6.07 10.87
CA ARG A 260 -16.80 7.52 11.03
C ARG A 260 -16.26 8.18 9.77
N ASN A 261 -15.52 7.42 8.96
CA ASN A 261 -14.99 7.90 7.68
C ASN A 261 -15.92 7.59 6.49
N GLY A 262 -17.17 7.18 6.73
CA GLY A 262 -18.14 6.92 5.67
C GLY A 262 -17.93 5.59 4.92
N LEU A 263 -17.11 4.70 5.48
CA LEU A 263 -16.88 3.36 4.95
C LEU A 263 -17.84 2.34 5.60
N ASP A 264 -18.18 1.27 4.86
CA ASP A 264 -19.11 0.24 5.32
C ASP A 264 -18.33 -0.93 5.97
N PRO A 265 -18.48 -1.15 7.31
CA PRO A 265 -17.81 -2.25 7.99
C PRO A 265 -18.31 -3.65 7.58
N SER A 266 -19.44 -3.75 6.87
CA SER A 266 -19.90 -5.02 6.29
C SER A 266 -19.11 -5.38 5.02
N GLN A 267 -18.48 -4.40 4.39
CA GLN A 267 -17.70 -4.54 3.15
C GLN A 267 -16.20 -4.31 3.35
N LEU A 268 -15.78 -3.67 4.46
CA LEU A 268 -14.39 -3.41 4.78
C LEU A 268 -14.17 -3.54 6.28
N ALA A 269 -13.51 -4.60 6.73
CA ALA A 269 -13.26 -4.85 8.15
C ALA A 269 -11.99 -5.67 8.38
N GLN A 270 -11.26 -5.34 9.46
CA GLN A 270 -10.19 -6.16 10.03
C GLN A 270 -10.51 -6.42 11.51
N GLY A 271 -11.08 -7.58 11.81
CA GLY A 271 -11.62 -7.89 13.13
C GLY A 271 -10.67 -8.57 14.11
N SER A 272 -9.44 -8.93 13.70
CA SER A 272 -8.52 -9.67 14.57
C SER A 272 -7.07 -9.32 14.32
N LEU A 273 -6.21 -9.56 15.31
CA LEU A 273 -4.76 -9.50 15.17
C LEU A 273 -4.28 -10.51 14.12
N PHE A 274 -3.03 -10.40 13.69
CA PHE A 274 -2.50 -11.21 12.58
C PHE A 274 -1.81 -12.49 13.05
N THR A 275 -1.19 -12.49 14.24
CA THR A 275 -0.46 -13.63 14.79
C THR A 275 -1.30 -14.49 15.72
N LYS A 276 -0.86 -15.72 15.97
CA LYS A 276 -1.52 -16.66 16.89
C LYS A 276 -1.46 -16.14 18.32
N GLU A 277 -0.28 -15.72 18.78
CA GLU A 277 -0.08 -15.25 20.17
C GLU A 277 -0.86 -13.93 20.41
N GLY A 278 -0.86 -13.02 19.43
CA GLY A 278 -1.68 -11.82 19.51
C GLY A 278 -3.17 -12.12 19.68
N LYS A 279 -3.73 -13.04 18.88
CA LYS A 279 -5.14 -13.49 18.97
C LYS A 279 -5.45 -14.19 20.29
N ALA A 280 -4.52 -14.97 20.83
CA ALA A 280 -4.68 -15.66 22.10
C ALA A 280 -4.85 -14.68 23.26
N ARG A 281 -4.16 -13.53 23.20
CA ARG A 281 -4.23 -12.51 24.24
C ARG A 281 -5.36 -11.50 24.04
N ILE A 282 -5.50 -10.97 22.83
CA ILE A 282 -6.55 -10.01 22.44
C ILE A 282 -7.52 -10.71 21.49
N PRO A 283 -8.69 -11.14 21.99
CA PRO A 283 -9.67 -11.81 21.14
C PRO A 283 -10.15 -10.92 20.02
N GLY A 284 -10.44 -11.53 18.86
CA GLY A 284 -10.98 -10.81 17.72
C GLY A 284 -12.32 -10.14 18.02
N ALA A 285 -12.53 -8.97 17.44
CA ALA A 285 -13.71 -8.13 17.64
C ALA A 285 -14.80 -8.35 16.58
N GLY A 286 -14.58 -9.26 15.63
CA GLY A 286 -15.50 -9.56 14.54
C GLY A 286 -14.82 -10.23 13.36
N GLY A 287 -15.55 -10.34 12.24
CA GLY A 287 -15.01 -10.84 10.99
C GLY A 287 -14.04 -9.88 10.30
N SER A 288 -13.28 -10.40 9.35
CA SER A 288 -12.48 -9.59 8.43
C SER A 288 -13.03 -9.80 7.03
N THR A 289 -13.28 -8.72 6.32
CA THR A 289 -13.84 -8.72 4.96
C THR A 289 -13.34 -7.54 4.15
N SER A 290 -13.36 -7.66 2.84
CA SER A 290 -13.16 -6.55 1.91
C SER A 290 -13.91 -6.80 0.62
N THR A 291 -14.35 -5.73 -0.05
CA THR A 291 -14.85 -5.76 -1.43
C THR A 291 -13.98 -4.85 -2.30
N PRO A 292 -13.85 -5.10 -3.61
CA PRO A 292 -13.07 -4.22 -4.49
C PRO A 292 -13.55 -2.78 -4.46
N ARG A 293 -14.87 -2.57 -4.51
CA ARG A 293 -15.48 -1.24 -4.51
C ARG A 293 -15.17 -0.47 -3.24
N GLU A 294 -15.29 -1.11 -2.07
CA GLU A 294 -15.06 -0.44 -0.80
C GLU A 294 -13.56 -0.19 -0.53
N LEU A 295 -12.68 -1.08 -1.00
CA LEU A 295 -11.24 -0.81 -1.02
C LEU A 295 -10.90 0.39 -1.91
N LEU A 296 -11.53 0.49 -3.08
CA LEU A 296 -11.35 1.62 -3.97
C LEU A 296 -11.90 2.92 -3.34
N HIS A 297 -13.06 2.85 -2.67
CA HIS A 297 -13.63 3.97 -1.93
C HIS A 297 -12.67 4.46 -0.82
N TYR A 298 -12.03 3.55 -0.10
CA TYR A 298 -10.97 3.90 0.86
C TYR A 298 -9.84 4.71 0.19
N LEU A 299 -9.36 4.27 -0.98
CA LEU A 299 -8.32 4.99 -1.72
C LEU A 299 -8.78 6.36 -2.21
N VAL A 300 -10.04 6.49 -2.65
CA VAL A 300 -10.64 7.77 -3.05
C VAL A 300 -10.69 8.74 -1.88
N LEU A 301 -11.17 8.30 -0.71
CA LEU A 301 -11.20 9.13 0.50
C LEU A 301 -9.78 9.54 0.93
N MET A 302 -8.81 8.66 0.78
CA MET A 302 -7.41 9.00 1.01
C MET A 302 -6.94 10.11 0.05
N GLU A 303 -7.16 9.96 -1.25
CA GLU A 303 -6.76 10.95 -2.25
C GLU A 303 -7.46 12.31 -2.08
N GLN A 304 -8.66 12.32 -1.52
CA GLN A 304 -9.40 13.53 -1.18
C GLN A 304 -8.90 14.24 0.10
N GLY A 305 -8.03 13.61 0.88
CA GLY A 305 -7.66 14.11 2.20
C GLY A 305 -8.80 13.99 3.23
N ARG A 306 -9.72 13.05 3.03
CA ARG A 306 -10.92 12.84 3.85
C ARG A 306 -10.87 11.59 4.72
N LEU A 307 -9.82 10.80 4.60
CA LEU A 307 -9.61 9.66 5.46
C LEU A 307 -9.02 10.17 6.79
N VAL A 308 -9.87 10.38 7.76
CA VAL A 308 -9.66 11.12 9.03
C VAL A 308 -9.56 12.64 8.78
N ASP A 309 -8.45 13.08 8.24
CA ASP A 309 -8.14 14.43 7.82
C ASP A 309 -7.03 14.41 6.75
N GLU A 310 -6.69 15.60 6.24
CA GLU A 310 -5.71 15.72 5.17
C GLU A 310 -4.32 15.21 5.57
N TRP A 311 -3.86 15.54 6.79
CA TRP A 311 -2.56 15.08 7.27
C TRP A 311 -2.53 13.55 7.39
N SER A 312 -3.55 12.96 7.99
CA SER A 312 -3.67 11.51 8.17
C SER A 312 -3.71 10.76 6.82
N SER A 313 -4.52 11.26 5.88
CA SER A 313 -4.60 10.73 4.51
C SER A 313 -3.24 10.75 3.82
N LEU A 314 -2.51 11.86 3.93
CA LEU A 314 -1.17 12.00 3.36
C LEU A 314 -0.17 11.02 3.99
N GLN A 315 -0.20 10.84 5.32
CA GLN A 315 0.69 9.88 5.98
C GLN A 315 0.37 8.44 5.60
N ILE A 316 -0.91 8.08 5.46
CA ILE A 316 -1.33 6.76 4.96
C ILE A 316 -0.80 6.54 3.54
N LYS A 317 -0.96 7.51 2.64
CA LYS A 317 -0.43 7.44 1.27
C LYS A 317 1.09 7.28 1.26
N ARG A 318 1.82 8.04 2.09
CA ARG A 318 3.27 7.92 2.25
C ARG A 318 3.71 6.54 2.74
N LEU A 319 3.01 5.94 3.72
CA LEU A 319 3.30 4.58 4.17
C LEU A 319 3.08 3.53 3.08
N LEU A 320 2.06 3.70 2.22
CA LEU A 320 1.85 2.83 1.06
C LEU A 320 2.96 2.99 0.01
N TYR A 321 3.55 4.19 -0.10
CA TYR A 321 4.68 4.47 -0.98
C TYR A 321 5.99 3.84 -0.49
N LEU A 322 6.18 3.68 0.83
CA LEU A 322 7.36 3.08 1.46
C LEU A 322 7.51 1.57 1.19
N THR A 323 6.72 0.99 0.29
CA THR A 323 6.80 -0.43 -0.08
C THR A 323 8.26 -0.88 -0.23
N ASP A 324 8.71 -1.74 0.68
CA ASP A 324 10.12 -2.16 0.77
C ASP A 324 10.53 -3.06 -0.41
N ILE A 325 9.62 -3.94 -0.83
CA ILE A 325 9.82 -4.83 -1.97
C ILE A 325 8.57 -4.78 -2.84
N ARG A 326 8.73 -4.41 -4.10
CA ARG A 326 7.66 -4.53 -5.10
C ARG A 326 7.44 -5.99 -5.43
N ILE A 327 6.23 -6.47 -5.18
CA ILE A 327 5.80 -7.85 -5.39
C ILE A 327 4.43 -7.86 -6.07
N ARG A 328 4.06 -8.97 -6.70
CA ARG A 328 2.72 -9.20 -7.24
C ARG A 328 2.34 -8.07 -8.22
N TYR A 329 1.19 -7.43 -8.03
CA TYR A 329 0.75 -6.31 -8.88
C TYR A 329 1.85 -5.25 -9.09
N ALA A 330 2.52 -4.84 -8.02
CA ALA A 330 3.54 -3.80 -8.06
C ALA A 330 4.90 -4.24 -8.63
N SER A 331 5.11 -5.54 -8.89
CA SER A 331 6.38 -6.06 -9.45
C SER A 331 6.45 -6.03 -10.98
N GLN A 332 5.38 -5.57 -11.64
CA GLN A 332 5.35 -5.50 -13.09
C GLN A 332 6.37 -4.47 -13.60
N PRO A 333 7.31 -4.86 -14.50
CA PRO A 333 8.33 -3.95 -15.03
C PRO A 333 7.78 -2.71 -15.73
N ALA A 334 6.59 -2.77 -16.34
CA ALA A 334 5.92 -1.60 -16.91
C ALA A 334 5.58 -0.52 -15.85
N LEU A 335 5.66 -0.83 -14.56
CA LEU A 335 5.46 0.12 -13.46
C LEU A 335 6.78 0.59 -12.85
N ASP A 336 7.94 0.23 -13.43
CA ASP A 336 9.24 0.53 -12.83
C ASP A 336 9.52 2.04 -12.76
N ASP A 337 9.00 2.82 -13.69
CA ASP A 337 9.11 4.27 -13.73
C ASP A 337 7.87 5.00 -13.15
N SER A 338 6.93 4.25 -12.54
CA SER A 338 5.73 4.79 -11.90
C SER A 338 5.89 4.88 -10.38
N ALA A 339 5.31 5.89 -9.76
CA ALA A 339 5.08 5.89 -8.32
C ALA A 339 3.90 4.96 -8.00
N VAL A 340 4.18 3.88 -7.25
CA VAL A 340 3.17 2.88 -6.89
C VAL A 340 2.98 2.84 -5.38
N TYR A 341 1.81 3.27 -4.94
CA TYR A 341 1.36 3.24 -3.55
C TYR A 341 0.61 1.94 -3.33
N PHE A 342 1.18 0.99 -2.62
CA PHE A 342 0.79 -0.40 -2.74
C PHE A 342 0.60 -1.13 -1.42
N LYS A 343 -0.41 -2.01 -1.37
CA LYS A 343 -0.53 -3.05 -0.36
C LYS A 343 -1.13 -4.31 -0.95
N SER A 344 -0.59 -5.46 -0.55
CA SER A 344 -1.16 -6.75 -0.95
C SER A 344 -1.37 -7.70 0.24
N GLY A 345 -2.17 -8.74 0.00
CA GLY A 345 -2.43 -9.81 0.93
C GLY A 345 -2.68 -11.12 0.21
N SER A 346 -2.31 -12.23 0.81
CA SER A 346 -2.54 -13.56 0.26
C SER A 346 -2.96 -14.55 1.33
N LEU A 347 -3.72 -15.55 0.93
CA LEU A 347 -4.06 -16.69 1.74
C LEU A 347 -4.33 -17.88 0.82
N TYR A 348 -3.59 -18.96 0.99
CA TYR A 348 -3.79 -20.18 0.20
C TYR A 348 -3.97 -21.41 1.08
N ALA A 349 -4.61 -22.42 0.53
CA ALA A 349 -4.77 -23.71 1.15
C ALA A 349 -4.81 -24.81 0.08
N CYS A 350 -4.31 -25.98 0.43
CA CYS A 350 -4.26 -27.13 -0.45
C CYS A 350 -4.83 -28.37 0.23
N ARG A 351 -5.27 -29.30 -0.62
CA ARG A 351 -5.50 -30.71 -0.30
C ARG A 351 -4.67 -31.57 -1.25
N PRO A 352 -4.30 -32.79 -0.87
CA PRO A 352 -3.63 -33.73 -1.79
C PRO A 352 -4.41 -33.89 -3.09
N GLU A 353 -3.72 -33.77 -4.22
CA GLU A 353 -4.30 -33.93 -5.55
C GLU A 353 -3.21 -34.52 -6.48
N ALA A 354 -3.59 -35.53 -7.30
CA ALA A 354 -2.64 -36.14 -8.23
C ALA A 354 -2.12 -35.10 -9.23
N HIS A 355 -0.83 -35.10 -9.49
CA HIS A 355 -0.14 -34.20 -10.43
C HIS A 355 -0.22 -32.72 -10.05
N PHE A 356 -0.55 -32.37 -8.81
CA PHE A 356 -0.54 -31.00 -8.32
C PHE A 356 0.40 -30.84 -7.11
N ALA A 357 1.39 -29.96 -7.25
CA ALA A 357 2.26 -29.53 -6.14
C ALA A 357 1.69 -28.26 -5.49
N CYS A 358 1.43 -28.34 -4.18
CA CYS A 358 1.05 -27.17 -3.40
C CYS A 358 2.27 -26.28 -3.16
N GLU A 359 2.19 -25.05 -3.61
CA GLU A 359 3.25 -24.05 -3.46
C GLU A 359 2.68 -22.76 -2.89
N LYS A 360 3.56 -21.88 -2.42
CA LYS A 360 3.17 -20.53 -2.00
C LYS A 360 2.48 -19.81 -3.16
N TYR A 361 1.30 -19.23 -2.92
CA TYR A 361 0.45 -18.55 -3.90
C TYR A 361 -0.20 -19.44 -4.98
N LYS A 362 -0.12 -20.77 -4.81
CA LYS A 362 -0.65 -21.74 -5.77
C LYS A 362 -1.47 -22.81 -5.05
N GLY A 363 -2.63 -22.40 -4.53
CA GLY A 363 -3.54 -23.27 -3.82
C GLY A 363 -4.57 -23.95 -4.73
N ASN A 364 -5.04 -25.18 -4.38
CA ASN A 364 -6.12 -25.88 -5.09
C ASN A 364 -7.44 -25.93 -4.33
N VAL A 365 -7.48 -25.44 -3.09
CA VAL A 365 -8.72 -25.29 -2.28
C VAL A 365 -9.06 -23.82 -2.09
N LYS A 366 -8.07 -23.01 -1.84
CA LYS A 366 -8.15 -21.57 -1.69
C LYS A 366 -6.86 -20.96 -2.23
N ASN A 367 -6.95 -19.87 -2.96
CA ASN A 367 -5.80 -19.16 -3.52
C ASN A 367 -6.08 -17.66 -3.62
N LEU A 368 -6.38 -17.05 -2.45
CA LEU A 368 -6.72 -15.64 -2.39
C LEU A 368 -5.47 -14.80 -2.61
N MET A 369 -5.56 -13.88 -3.55
CA MET A 369 -4.62 -12.79 -3.74
C MET A 369 -5.39 -11.47 -3.79
N ASN A 370 -4.94 -10.50 -3.03
CA ASN A 370 -5.53 -9.18 -2.97
C ASN A 370 -4.43 -8.14 -3.20
N SER A 371 -4.72 -7.14 -3.99
CA SER A 371 -3.82 -6.01 -4.25
C SER A 371 -4.62 -4.73 -4.31
N ILE A 372 -4.15 -3.68 -3.65
CA ILE A 372 -4.58 -2.31 -3.89
C ILE A 372 -3.38 -1.51 -4.35
N ALA A 373 -3.59 -0.61 -5.29
CA ALA A 373 -2.56 0.30 -5.73
C ALA A 373 -3.15 1.65 -6.16
N VAL A 374 -2.41 2.71 -5.91
CA VAL A 374 -2.49 3.96 -6.65
C VAL A 374 -1.25 4.00 -7.52
N VAL A 375 -1.41 4.27 -8.80
CA VAL A 375 -0.33 4.36 -9.78
C VAL A 375 -0.31 5.76 -10.35
N GLU A 376 0.82 6.42 -10.24
CA GLU A 376 1.08 7.72 -10.84
C GLU A 376 2.32 7.58 -11.73
N SER A 377 2.13 7.75 -13.04
CA SER A 377 3.17 7.61 -14.07
C SER A 377 3.27 8.89 -14.88
N GLU A 378 4.49 9.26 -15.24
CA GLU A 378 4.79 10.38 -16.14
C GLU A 378 5.58 9.85 -17.32
N GLU A 379 4.91 9.16 -18.24
CA GLU A 379 5.52 8.60 -19.43
C GLU A 379 5.20 9.42 -20.67
N SER A 380 6.21 9.67 -21.51
CA SER A 380 6.09 10.20 -22.88
C SER A 380 5.21 11.46 -23.01
N GLY A 381 5.20 12.32 -21.97
CA GLY A 381 4.40 13.56 -21.96
C GLY A 381 2.95 13.36 -21.50
N HIS A 382 2.58 12.19 -21.02
CA HIS A 382 1.26 11.87 -20.47
C HIS A 382 1.38 11.51 -18.99
N SER A 383 0.54 12.12 -18.17
CA SER A 383 0.42 11.77 -16.74
C SER A 383 -0.72 10.78 -16.59
N LEU A 384 -0.39 9.55 -16.18
CA LEU A 384 -1.40 8.58 -15.79
C LEU A 384 -1.58 8.60 -14.28
N HIS A 385 -2.82 8.64 -13.85
CA HIS A 385 -3.19 8.50 -12.44
C HIS A 385 -4.41 7.59 -12.33
N TYR A 386 -4.24 6.41 -11.76
CA TYR A 386 -5.35 5.50 -11.54
C TYR A 386 -5.25 4.74 -10.23
N LEU A 387 -6.42 4.38 -9.71
CA LEU A 387 -6.58 3.59 -8.50
C LEU A 387 -7.11 2.20 -8.88
N VAL A 388 -6.62 1.17 -8.21
CA VAL A 388 -7.04 -0.20 -8.48
C VAL A 388 -7.16 -1.01 -7.20
N ALA A 389 -8.22 -1.84 -7.13
CA ALA A 389 -8.39 -2.88 -6.14
C ALA A 389 -8.69 -4.21 -6.85
N VAL A 390 -7.83 -5.21 -6.66
CA VAL A 390 -7.95 -6.54 -7.26
C VAL A 390 -8.03 -7.58 -6.16
N LEU A 391 -9.06 -8.38 -6.17
CA LEU A 391 -9.25 -9.55 -5.33
C LEU A 391 -9.44 -10.78 -6.22
N SER A 392 -8.71 -11.85 -5.99
CA SER A 392 -8.84 -13.08 -6.79
C SER A 392 -8.83 -14.34 -5.95
N ASN A 393 -9.42 -15.40 -6.49
CA ASN A 393 -9.34 -16.76 -5.97
C ASN A 393 -9.20 -17.75 -7.15
N VAL A 394 -8.13 -17.58 -7.93
CA VAL A 394 -7.83 -18.43 -9.09
C VAL A 394 -7.03 -19.63 -8.61
N LEU A 395 -7.64 -20.81 -8.63
CA LEU A 395 -7.02 -22.04 -8.12
C LEU A 395 -5.98 -22.59 -9.09
N ARG A 396 -4.95 -23.26 -8.56
CA ARG A 396 -3.88 -24.00 -9.28
C ARG A 396 -2.95 -23.15 -10.14
N LYS A 397 -3.14 -21.82 -10.18
CA LYS A 397 -2.24 -20.87 -10.84
C LYS A 397 -1.42 -20.12 -9.82
N ASP A 398 -0.24 -19.64 -10.19
CA ASP A 398 0.51 -18.71 -9.35
C ASP A 398 -0.18 -17.35 -9.33
N SER A 399 -0.84 -17.06 -8.22
CA SER A 399 -1.62 -15.81 -8.09
C SER A 399 -0.74 -14.56 -7.97
N ALA A 400 0.56 -14.70 -7.67
CA ALA A 400 1.47 -13.56 -7.66
C ALA A 400 1.86 -13.17 -9.09
N GLU A 401 2.17 -14.15 -9.95
CA GLU A 401 2.43 -13.93 -11.38
C GLU A 401 1.18 -13.41 -12.11
N GLU A 402 0.01 -14.00 -11.81
CA GLU A 402 -1.27 -13.54 -12.38
C GLU A 402 -1.55 -12.06 -12.07
N HIS A 403 -1.32 -11.61 -10.82
CA HIS A 403 -1.50 -10.21 -10.45
C HIS A 403 -0.45 -9.28 -11.10
N ALA A 404 0.79 -9.73 -11.30
CA ALA A 404 1.79 -8.97 -12.03
C ALA A 404 1.43 -8.83 -13.52
N ALA A 405 0.99 -9.91 -14.15
CA ALA A 405 0.53 -9.88 -15.55
C ALA A 405 -0.72 -9.01 -15.72
N LEU A 406 -1.65 -9.05 -14.75
CA LEU A 406 -2.85 -8.21 -14.77
C LEU A 406 -2.51 -6.73 -14.62
N ALA A 407 -1.47 -6.39 -13.82
CA ALA A 407 -1.01 -5.01 -13.69
C ALA A 407 -0.58 -4.41 -15.04
N LEU A 408 0.17 -5.16 -15.86
CA LEU A 408 0.53 -4.75 -17.22
C LEU A 408 -0.71 -4.49 -18.08
N ARG A 409 -1.65 -5.43 -18.06
CA ARG A 409 -2.86 -5.34 -18.89
C ARG A 409 -3.73 -4.15 -18.50
N ILE A 410 -3.89 -3.88 -17.19
CA ILE A 410 -4.65 -2.71 -16.71
C ILE A 410 -3.91 -1.42 -17.06
N HIS A 411 -2.59 -1.36 -16.85
CA HIS A 411 -1.79 -0.17 -17.17
C HIS A 411 -1.94 0.20 -18.64
N ARG A 412 -1.74 -0.76 -19.54
CA ARG A 412 -1.93 -0.57 -20.99
C ARG A 412 -3.36 -0.19 -21.38
N LEU A 413 -4.37 -0.75 -20.70
CA LEU A 413 -5.76 -0.38 -20.95
C LEU A 413 -6.01 1.10 -20.62
N VAL A 414 -5.50 1.57 -19.48
CA VAL A 414 -5.60 2.98 -19.08
C VAL A 414 -4.85 3.88 -20.08
N GLU A 415 -3.63 3.51 -20.47
CA GLU A 415 -2.85 4.23 -21.52
C GLU A 415 -3.61 4.35 -22.84
N LEU A 416 -4.18 3.24 -23.32
CA LEU A 416 -4.95 3.22 -24.57
C LEU A 416 -6.16 4.14 -24.49
N ARG A 417 -6.90 4.12 -23.37
CA ARG A 417 -8.08 4.98 -23.19
C ARG A 417 -7.69 6.46 -23.15
N GLN A 418 -6.60 6.81 -22.50
CA GLN A 418 -6.09 8.19 -22.49
C GLN A 418 -5.57 8.62 -23.86
N GLY A 419 -4.84 7.78 -24.57
CA GLY A 419 -4.39 8.04 -25.95
C GLY A 419 -5.53 8.24 -26.93
N LEU A 420 -6.62 7.50 -26.79
CA LEU A 420 -7.83 7.66 -27.61
C LEU A 420 -8.57 8.97 -27.28
N ALA A 421 -8.68 9.33 -26.00
CA ALA A 421 -9.30 10.58 -25.60
C ALA A 421 -8.55 11.82 -26.13
N GLN A 422 -7.22 11.78 -26.16
CA GLN A 422 -6.39 12.86 -26.67
C GLN A 422 -6.47 12.99 -28.21
N ARG A 423 -6.48 11.88 -28.94
CA ARG A 423 -6.68 11.87 -30.40
C ARG A 423 -8.06 12.38 -30.78
N ALA A 424 -9.09 12.06 -30.01
CA ALA A 424 -10.42 12.62 -30.20
C ALA A 424 -10.45 14.14 -29.95
N ALA A 425 -9.72 14.65 -28.95
CA ALA A 425 -9.62 16.06 -28.63
C ALA A 425 -8.78 16.85 -29.65
N SER A 426 -7.77 16.24 -30.28
CA SER A 426 -6.92 16.85 -31.32
C SER A 426 -7.57 16.86 -32.72
N GLY A 427 -8.72 16.21 -32.90
CA GLY A 427 -9.37 16.09 -34.21
C GLY A 427 -8.73 15.08 -35.13
N ASP A 428 -7.75 14.33 -34.69
CA ASP A 428 -7.03 13.28 -35.45
C ASP A 428 -7.77 11.94 -35.31
N VAL A 429 -9.01 11.90 -35.80
CA VAL A 429 -9.87 10.70 -35.76
C VAL A 429 -9.60 9.85 -36.98
N GLN A 430 -8.71 8.90 -36.87
CA GLN A 430 -8.82 7.64 -37.63
C GLN A 430 -9.23 6.54 -36.63
N PRO A 431 -10.34 5.85 -36.81
CA PRO A 431 -10.74 4.75 -35.97
C PRO A 431 -9.78 3.56 -36.17
N VAL A 432 -8.96 3.29 -35.18
CA VAL A 432 -7.99 2.16 -35.19
C VAL A 432 -8.69 0.80 -34.97
N TYR A 433 -10.02 0.76 -34.92
CA TYR A 433 -10.77 -0.46 -34.62
C TYR A 433 -11.14 -1.35 -35.81
N GLU A 434 -10.79 -1.01 -37.05
CA GLU A 434 -11.11 -1.85 -38.22
C GLU A 434 -9.99 -2.79 -38.68
N GLN A 435 -8.89 -2.92 -37.99
CA GLN A 435 -7.86 -3.89 -38.39
C GLN A 435 -7.58 -4.95 -37.32
N LYS A 436 -8.32 -6.06 -37.47
CA LYS A 436 -7.94 -7.44 -37.11
C LYS A 436 -7.67 -7.77 -35.63
N GLY A 437 -8.57 -8.55 -35.11
CA GLY A 437 -8.29 -9.74 -34.32
C GLY A 437 -7.35 -9.60 -33.12
N GLY A 438 -7.93 -9.60 -31.93
CA GLY A 438 -7.25 -10.03 -30.72
C GLY A 438 -6.04 -9.17 -30.33
N LEU A 439 -6.16 -8.42 -29.26
CA LEU A 439 -4.99 -7.95 -28.51
C LEU A 439 -4.04 -9.14 -28.30
N ASP A 440 -2.95 -9.20 -29.07
CA ASP A 440 -1.87 -10.13 -28.82
C ASP A 440 -1.17 -9.71 -27.52
N VAL A 441 -1.66 -10.20 -26.40
CA VAL A 441 -1.10 -10.05 -25.07
C VAL A 441 -0.22 -11.26 -24.73
N SER A 442 0.52 -11.79 -25.69
CA SER A 442 1.55 -12.77 -25.41
C SER A 442 2.65 -12.13 -24.54
N VAL A 443 2.64 -12.50 -23.29
CA VAL A 443 3.68 -12.15 -22.33
C VAL A 443 4.91 -12.97 -22.71
N PRO A 444 6.09 -12.36 -23.02
CA PRO A 444 7.31 -13.12 -23.15
C PRO A 444 7.61 -13.81 -21.81
N PRO A 445 8.14 -15.05 -21.82
CA PRO A 445 8.48 -15.75 -20.59
C PRO A 445 9.51 -14.93 -19.82
N ALA A 446 9.27 -14.78 -18.51
CA ALA A 446 10.17 -14.11 -17.61
C ALA A 446 11.54 -14.80 -17.62
N GLU A 447 12.58 -14.10 -18.04
CA GLU A 447 13.95 -14.57 -17.85
C GLU A 447 14.20 -14.81 -16.37
N LYS A 448 14.51 -16.05 -16.04
CA LYS A 448 14.93 -16.44 -14.70
C LYS A 448 16.26 -15.74 -14.38
N ARG A 449 16.24 -14.82 -13.45
CA ARG A 449 17.42 -14.30 -12.76
C ARG A 449 17.35 -14.65 -11.28
#